data_08a9caa56e8f395093a232011234cc7b
#
_entry.id   08a9caa56e8f395093a232011234cc7b
#
_cell.length_a   1.000
_cell.length_b   1.000
_cell.length_c   1.000
_cell.angle_alpha   90.00
_cell.angle_beta   90.00
_cell.angle_gamma   90.00
#
_symmetry.space_group_name_H-M   'P 1'
#
loop_
_entity.id
_entity.type
_entity.pdbx_description
1 polymer ?
#
loop_
_entity_poly.entity_id
_entity_poly.type
_entity_poly.pdbx_seq_one_letter_code
_entity_poly.pdbx_strand_id
1 'polypeptide(L)'
;CGAVLLLGRLIGLRTSVVLAGLVLVGFVILVRPSPSVLRAAVMGAIGLLGVLTARRRQAIPALAATILILLAVSPRLAVDIGFALSVVATTALVVLAPRWSMRLTARGWPKPLADALCVAVAAQLVTAPVIAAISGSVSMASIAANVLAGLVIVPITVLGTAAAALTVVSPQVAGLLARFCGPELWWLLRVADYASAGGTTAIPVPAGVLGFAVVAVLLGIAVWLWRRRWFRGLVWTGVLCALALMISARVMS
;
A
#
# COMPACT_ATOMS: atom_id res chain seq x y z
N CYS A 1 9.02 12.78 -0.55
CA CYS A 1 9.94 13.25 0.51
C CYS A 1 11.23 12.41 0.60
N GLY A 2 11.17 11.07 0.52
CA GLY A 2 12.37 10.23 0.59
C GLY A 2 13.39 10.50 -0.52
N ALA A 3 12.96 10.69 -1.76
CA ALA A 3 13.82 11.04 -2.89
C ALA A 3 14.50 12.40 -2.68
N VAL A 4 13.76 13.38 -2.16
CA VAL A 4 14.32 14.72 -1.84
C VAL A 4 15.36 14.64 -0.73
N LEU A 5 15.16 13.80 0.28
CA LEU A 5 16.15 13.56 1.33
C LEU A 5 17.41 12.87 0.82
N LEU A 6 17.29 11.97 -0.17
CA LEU A 6 18.43 11.31 -0.79
C LEU A 6 19.25 12.28 -1.64
N LEU A 7 18.60 13.06 -2.50
CA LEU A 7 19.24 14.08 -3.34
C LEU A 7 19.85 15.20 -2.47
N GLY A 8 19.17 15.59 -1.41
CA GLY A 8 19.58 16.64 -0.52
C GLY A 8 20.75 16.29 0.41
N ARG A 9 21.18 15.02 0.47
CA ARG A 9 22.42 14.65 1.19
C ARG A 9 23.66 15.40 0.70
N LEU A 10 23.64 15.85 -0.55
CA LEU A 10 24.71 16.64 -1.16
C LEU A 10 24.70 18.13 -0.70
N ILE A 11 23.55 18.63 -0.23
CA ILE A 11 23.33 20.06 0.08
C ILE A 11 23.31 20.33 1.59
N GLY A 12 23.25 19.29 2.41
CA GLY A 12 23.19 19.35 3.86
C GLY A 12 21.84 18.92 4.46
N LEU A 13 21.90 18.37 5.69
CA LEU A 13 20.74 17.75 6.32
C LEU A 13 19.58 18.72 6.57
N ARG A 14 19.89 19.94 7.02
CA ARG A 14 18.86 20.95 7.35
C ARG A 14 18.13 21.44 6.10
N THR A 15 18.86 21.77 5.05
CA THR A 15 18.29 22.21 3.76
C THR A 15 17.46 21.11 3.12
N SER A 16 17.91 19.86 3.19
CA SER A 16 17.16 18.70 2.71
C SER A 16 15.82 18.51 3.42
N VAL A 17 15.78 18.71 4.73
CA VAL A 17 14.55 18.59 5.52
C VAL A 17 13.59 19.74 5.22
N VAL A 18 14.09 20.97 5.08
CA VAL A 18 13.26 22.11 4.68
C VAL A 18 12.65 21.89 3.29
N LEU A 19 13.46 21.49 2.31
CA LEU A 19 12.96 21.18 0.96
C LEU A 19 11.94 20.04 0.98
N ALA A 20 12.20 18.97 1.73
CA ALA A 20 11.24 17.88 1.88
C ALA A 20 9.93 18.32 2.56
N GLY A 21 10.00 19.26 3.50
CA GLY A 21 8.84 19.88 4.14
C GLY A 21 8.03 20.72 3.15
N LEU A 22 8.70 21.54 2.34
CA LEU A 22 8.05 22.35 1.31
C LEU A 22 7.37 21.47 0.25
N VAL A 23 8.04 20.41 -0.20
CA VAL A 23 7.46 19.41 -1.12
C VAL A 23 6.25 18.71 -0.50
N LEU A 24 6.31 18.40 0.81
CA LEU A 24 5.20 17.78 1.53
C LEU A 24 3.98 18.72 1.58
N VAL A 25 4.18 19.98 1.91
CA VAL A 25 3.11 20.98 1.94
C VAL A 25 2.55 21.21 0.53
N GLY A 26 3.41 21.40 -0.46
CA GLY A 26 3.00 21.53 -1.86
C GLY A 26 2.19 20.34 -2.35
N PHE A 27 2.59 19.12 -1.98
CA PHE A 27 1.85 17.90 -2.31
C PHE A 27 0.45 17.88 -1.69
N VAL A 28 0.31 18.27 -0.40
CA VAL A 28 -0.99 18.33 0.27
C VAL A 28 -1.93 19.34 -0.41
N ILE A 29 -1.40 20.50 -0.78
CA ILE A 29 -2.17 21.54 -1.49
C ILE A 29 -2.62 21.03 -2.87
N LEU A 30 -1.71 20.39 -3.61
CA LEU A 30 -1.97 19.89 -4.97
C LEU A 30 -3.02 18.79 -5.00
N VAL A 31 -2.93 17.83 -4.07
CA VAL A 31 -3.78 16.61 -4.05
C VAL A 31 -5.14 16.87 -3.38
N ARG A 32 -5.32 18.00 -2.73
CA ARG A 32 -6.41 18.36 -1.82
C ARG A 32 -6.39 17.56 -0.50
N PRO A 33 -6.77 18.16 0.63
CA PRO A 33 -6.71 17.51 1.94
C PRO A 33 -7.82 16.46 2.11
N SER A 34 -7.51 15.21 1.78
CA SER A 34 -8.32 14.05 2.19
C SER A 34 -7.79 13.48 3.51
N PRO A 35 -8.60 12.71 4.28
CA PRO A 35 -8.16 12.10 5.55
C PRO A 35 -6.88 11.29 5.42
N SER A 36 -6.70 10.55 4.32
CA SER A 36 -5.50 9.77 4.04
C SER A 36 -4.28 10.63 3.74
N VAL A 37 -4.46 11.73 3.00
CA VAL A 37 -3.39 12.67 2.66
C VAL A 37 -2.93 13.41 3.91
N LEU A 38 -3.87 13.90 4.74
CA LEU A 38 -3.57 14.56 6.02
C LEU A 38 -2.77 13.65 6.95
N ARG A 39 -3.18 12.37 7.08
CA ARG A 39 -2.44 11.40 7.88
C ARG A 39 -1.01 11.21 7.35
N ALA A 40 -0.86 11.00 6.03
CA ALA A 40 0.45 10.85 5.42
C ALA A 40 1.33 12.09 5.59
N ALA A 41 0.74 13.29 5.53
CA ALA A 41 1.43 14.55 5.73
C ALA A 41 1.93 14.70 7.18
N VAL A 42 1.07 14.44 8.18
CA VAL A 42 1.46 14.53 9.60
C VAL A 42 2.53 13.48 9.94
N MET A 43 2.38 12.23 9.46
CA MET A 43 3.41 11.20 9.63
C MET A 43 4.72 11.60 8.94
N GLY A 44 4.64 12.18 7.75
CA GLY A 44 5.80 12.71 7.03
C GLY A 44 6.50 13.83 7.81
N ALA A 45 5.75 14.79 8.36
CA ALA A 45 6.27 15.87 9.17
C ALA A 45 6.98 15.35 10.44
N ILE A 46 6.34 14.41 11.17
CA ILE A 46 6.94 13.75 12.34
C ILE A 46 8.22 13.00 11.94
N GLY A 47 8.21 12.33 10.78
CA GLY A 47 9.39 11.65 10.24
C GLY A 47 10.54 12.62 9.92
N LEU A 48 10.24 13.78 9.35
CA LEU A 48 11.23 14.83 9.07
C LEU A 48 11.81 15.43 10.37
N LEU A 49 10.98 15.69 11.39
CA LEU A 49 11.42 16.10 12.71
C LEU A 49 12.32 15.03 13.36
N GLY A 50 11.98 13.75 13.21
CA GLY A 50 12.81 12.64 13.68
C GLY A 50 14.19 12.60 13.02
N VAL A 51 14.30 12.98 11.74
CA VAL A 51 15.58 13.11 11.03
C VAL A 51 16.42 14.27 11.58
N LEU A 52 15.79 15.43 11.87
CA LEU A 52 16.46 16.60 12.45
C LEU A 52 17.00 16.34 13.85
N THR A 53 16.24 15.59 14.66
CA THR A 53 16.59 15.32 16.07
C THR A 53 17.47 14.08 16.23
N ALA A 54 17.95 13.48 15.13
CA ALA A 54 18.75 12.25 15.12
C ALA A 54 18.10 11.07 15.89
N ARG A 55 16.81 11.15 16.18
CA ARG A 55 16.06 10.07 16.84
C ARG A 55 15.80 8.93 15.85
N ARG A 56 15.91 7.69 16.33
CA ARG A 56 15.56 6.51 15.53
C ARG A 56 14.12 6.66 15.05
N ARG A 57 13.89 6.43 13.75
CA ARG A 57 12.55 6.44 13.15
C ARG A 57 11.72 5.32 13.78
N GLN A 58 10.82 5.70 14.66
CA GLN A 58 9.87 4.79 15.29
C GLN A 58 8.51 5.00 14.62
N ALA A 59 8.16 4.11 13.70
CA ALA A 59 6.94 4.23 12.90
C ALA A 59 5.66 4.10 13.74
N ILE A 60 5.67 3.27 14.78
CA ILE A 60 4.51 3.07 15.66
C ILE A 60 4.19 4.32 16.50
N PRO A 61 5.14 4.93 17.24
CA PRO A 61 4.90 6.20 17.94
C PRO A 61 4.51 7.35 17.00
N ALA A 62 5.11 7.41 15.79
CA ALA A 62 4.75 8.42 14.80
C ALA A 62 3.29 8.25 14.33
N LEU A 63 2.84 7.02 14.10
CA LEU A 63 1.46 6.74 13.75
C LEU A 63 0.50 7.10 14.88
N ALA A 64 0.81 6.71 16.12
CA ALA A 64 0.00 7.04 17.29
C ALA A 64 -0.12 8.57 17.50
N ALA A 65 1.00 9.29 17.45
CA ALA A 65 1.01 10.74 17.54
C ALA A 65 0.19 11.40 16.40
N THR A 66 0.30 10.88 15.17
CA THR A 66 -0.47 11.37 14.03
C THR A 66 -1.98 11.21 14.26
N ILE A 67 -2.42 10.05 14.75
CA ILE A 67 -3.83 9.79 15.04
C ILE A 67 -4.34 10.77 16.10
N LEU A 68 -3.60 10.92 17.20
CA LEU A 68 -3.96 11.84 18.28
C LEU A 68 -4.05 13.29 17.80
N ILE A 69 -3.06 13.76 17.05
CA ILE A 69 -3.05 15.13 16.51
C ILE A 69 -4.26 15.34 15.58
N LEU A 70 -4.52 14.42 14.66
CA LEU A 70 -5.61 14.57 13.70
C LEU A 70 -6.98 14.52 14.37
N LEU A 71 -7.18 13.67 15.36
CA LEU A 71 -8.43 13.62 16.12
C LEU A 71 -8.63 14.85 17.01
N ALA A 72 -7.55 15.41 17.55
CA ALA A 72 -7.61 16.65 18.32
C ALA A 72 -7.97 17.86 17.44
N VAL A 73 -7.41 17.92 16.21
CA VAL A 73 -7.70 19.01 15.25
C VAL A 73 -9.08 18.86 14.61
N SER A 74 -9.48 17.64 14.32
CA SER A 74 -10.75 17.35 13.65
C SER A 74 -11.41 16.07 14.20
N PRO A 75 -12.22 16.18 15.27
CA PRO A 75 -12.90 15.04 15.90
C PRO A 75 -13.82 14.25 14.94
N ARG A 76 -14.30 14.89 13.87
CA ARG A 76 -15.12 14.23 12.82
C ARG A 76 -14.40 13.07 12.14
N LEU A 77 -13.06 13.06 12.13
CA LEU A 77 -12.29 11.95 11.57
C LEU A 77 -12.47 10.63 12.34
N ALA A 78 -12.93 10.69 13.60
CA ALA A 78 -13.18 9.48 14.39
C ALA A 78 -14.28 8.58 13.80
N VAL A 79 -15.23 9.16 13.06
CA VAL A 79 -16.33 8.44 12.40
C VAL A 79 -16.14 8.32 10.88
N ASP A 80 -15.02 8.82 10.34
CA ASP A 80 -14.70 8.75 8.92
C ASP A 80 -14.13 7.38 8.56
N ILE A 81 -14.83 6.64 7.68
CA ILE A 81 -14.45 5.30 7.24
C ILE A 81 -13.11 5.34 6.47
N GLY A 82 -12.87 6.37 5.67
CA GLY A 82 -11.61 6.53 4.93
C GLY A 82 -10.42 6.73 5.87
N PHE A 83 -10.62 7.50 6.96
CA PHE A 83 -9.61 7.65 8.00
C PHE A 83 -9.34 6.32 8.73
N ALA A 84 -10.39 5.63 9.18
CA ALA A 84 -10.27 4.34 9.85
C ALA A 84 -9.54 3.31 8.96
N LEU A 85 -9.95 3.16 7.69
CA LEU A 85 -9.32 2.27 6.71
C LEU A 85 -7.83 2.60 6.52
N SER A 86 -7.51 3.89 6.44
CA SER A 86 -6.14 4.36 6.26
C SER A 86 -5.26 4.08 7.48
N VAL A 87 -5.77 4.27 8.71
CA VAL A 87 -5.07 3.96 9.96
C VAL A 87 -4.82 2.46 10.08
N VAL A 88 -5.85 1.65 9.83
CA VAL A 88 -5.81 0.19 9.90
C VAL A 88 -4.80 -0.37 8.87
N ALA A 89 -4.86 0.10 7.62
CA ALA A 89 -3.90 -0.29 6.58
C ALA A 89 -2.46 0.09 6.95
N THR A 90 -2.24 1.31 7.44
CA THR A 90 -0.89 1.75 7.82
C THR A 90 -0.36 0.99 9.02
N THR A 91 -1.21 0.68 10.00
CA THR A 91 -0.83 -0.18 11.14
C THR A 91 -0.36 -1.54 10.65
N ALA A 92 -1.09 -2.16 9.71
CA ALA A 92 -0.70 -3.43 9.13
C ALA A 92 0.66 -3.35 8.40
N LEU A 93 0.86 -2.29 7.61
CA LEU A 93 2.11 -2.06 6.89
C LEU A 93 3.30 -1.87 7.83
N VAL A 94 3.11 -1.18 8.95
CA VAL A 94 4.18 -0.90 9.91
C VAL A 94 4.48 -2.10 10.81
N VAL A 95 3.46 -2.89 11.18
CA VAL A 95 3.59 -3.96 12.18
C VAL A 95 3.76 -5.33 11.53
N LEU A 96 2.93 -5.66 10.51
CA LEU A 96 2.87 -7.00 9.94
C LEU A 96 3.87 -7.18 8.79
N ALA A 97 3.89 -6.23 7.83
CA ALA A 97 4.68 -6.37 6.63
C ALA A 97 6.19 -6.57 6.91
N PRO A 98 6.87 -5.80 7.79
CA PRO A 98 8.29 -6.01 8.06
C PRO A 98 8.60 -7.36 8.69
N ARG A 99 7.70 -7.84 9.60
CA ARG A 99 7.90 -9.15 10.25
C ARG A 99 7.79 -10.30 9.25
N TRP A 100 6.89 -10.21 8.29
CA TRP A 100 6.71 -11.23 7.26
C TRP A 100 7.81 -11.15 6.21
N SER A 101 8.20 -9.97 5.79
CA SER A 101 9.29 -9.75 4.84
C SER A 101 10.61 -10.33 5.36
N MET A 102 10.97 -10.06 6.62
CA MET A 102 12.17 -10.65 7.22
C MET A 102 12.15 -12.19 7.18
N ARG A 103 10.99 -12.82 7.40
CA ARG A 103 10.85 -14.27 7.33
C ARG A 103 10.99 -14.83 5.92
N LEU A 104 10.47 -14.11 4.90
CA LEU A 104 10.62 -14.49 3.51
C LEU A 104 12.07 -14.32 3.04
N THR A 105 12.70 -13.22 3.39
CA THR A 105 14.11 -12.94 3.06
C THR A 105 15.04 -13.98 3.69
N ALA A 106 14.76 -14.39 4.95
CA ALA A 106 15.49 -15.48 5.60
C ALA A 106 15.34 -16.84 4.90
N ARG A 107 14.34 -16.99 4.01
CA ARG A 107 14.11 -18.17 3.17
C ARG A 107 14.72 -18.05 1.77
N GLY A 108 15.53 -17.02 1.52
CA GLY A 108 16.23 -16.80 0.25
C GLY A 108 15.44 -15.96 -0.78
N TRP A 109 14.30 -15.37 -0.40
CA TRP A 109 13.58 -14.47 -1.31
C TRP A 109 14.31 -13.13 -1.48
N PRO A 110 14.36 -12.57 -2.70
CA PRO A 110 14.91 -11.23 -2.91
C PRO A 110 14.14 -10.21 -2.06
N LYS A 111 14.87 -9.40 -1.31
CA LYS A 111 14.26 -8.43 -0.37
C LYS A 111 13.20 -7.52 -1.01
N PRO A 112 13.39 -6.92 -2.21
CA PRO A 112 12.39 -6.05 -2.82
C PRO A 112 11.07 -6.80 -3.10
N LEU A 113 11.15 -8.04 -3.55
CA LEU A 113 9.98 -8.87 -3.84
C LEU A 113 9.26 -9.30 -2.55
N ALA A 114 10.02 -9.69 -1.52
CA ALA A 114 9.48 -10.03 -0.21
C ALA A 114 8.77 -8.83 0.43
N ASP A 115 9.37 -7.64 0.36
CA ASP A 115 8.78 -6.40 0.87
C ASP A 115 7.47 -6.06 0.12
N ALA A 116 7.47 -6.04 -1.22
CA ALA A 116 6.31 -5.74 -2.04
C ALA A 116 5.15 -6.72 -1.78
N LEU A 117 5.43 -8.02 -1.75
CA LEU A 117 4.42 -9.04 -1.49
C LEU A 117 3.84 -8.91 -0.08
N CYS A 118 4.70 -8.76 0.94
CA CYS A 118 4.22 -8.65 2.33
C CYS A 118 3.43 -7.38 2.57
N VAL A 119 3.80 -6.27 1.94
CA VAL A 119 3.04 -5.01 1.99
C VAL A 119 1.65 -5.21 1.36
N ALA A 120 1.57 -5.78 0.16
CA ALA A 120 0.30 -6.01 -0.53
C ALA A 120 -0.61 -6.96 0.25
N VAL A 121 -0.07 -8.09 0.75
CA VAL A 121 -0.84 -9.06 1.54
C VAL A 121 -1.29 -8.47 2.87
N ALA A 122 -0.43 -7.74 3.58
CA ALA A 122 -0.79 -7.12 4.86
C ALA A 122 -1.90 -6.08 4.67
N ALA A 123 -1.79 -5.22 3.65
CA ALA A 123 -2.82 -4.25 3.33
C ALA A 123 -4.15 -4.95 3.00
N GLN A 124 -4.14 -5.94 2.11
CA GLN A 124 -5.34 -6.67 1.69
C GLN A 124 -6.03 -7.38 2.87
N LEU A 125 -5.28 -8.11 3.69
CA LEU A 125 -5.86 -8.87 4.81
C LEU A 125 -6.57 -7.97 5.82
N VAL A 126 -6.00 -6.80 6.09
CA VAL A 126 -6.53 -5.91 7.12
C VAL A 126 -7.65 -5.01 6.57
N THR A 127 -7.62 -4.69 5.28
CA THR A 127 -8.66 -3.86 4.65
C THR A 127 -9.83 -4.69 4.10
N ALA A 128 -9.65 -5.97 3.83
CA ALA A 128 -10.68 -6.84 3.24
C ALA A 128 -12.01 -6.84 4.01
N PRO A 129 -12.05 -6.93 5.36
CA PRO A 129 -13.32 -6.88 6.09
C PRO A 129 -14.08 -5.56 5.89
N VAL A 130 -13.33 -4.44 5.87
CA VAL A 130 -13.92 -3.11 5.68
C VAL A 130 -14.42 -2.94 4.24
N ILE A 131 -13.63 -3.41 3.27
CA ILE A 131 -14.03 -3.39 1.85
C ILE A 131 -15.25 -4.27 1.65
N ALA A 132 -15.29 -5.48 2.23
CA ALA A 132 -16.46 -6.36 2.17
C ALA A 132 -17.72 -5.71 2.73
N ALA A 133 -17.60 -4.98 3.84
CA ALA A 133 -18.73 -4.26 4.42
C ALA A 133 -19.29 -3.17 3.48
N ILE A 134 -18.43 -2.52 2.70
CA ILE A 134 -18.80 -1.42 1.80
C ILE A 134 -19.27 -1.93 0.44
N SER A 135 -18.50 -2.85 -0.18
CA SER A 135 -18.73 -3.30 -1.57
C SER A 135 -19.55 -4.57 -1.70
N GLY A 136 -19.77 -5.31 -0.59
CA GLY A 136 -20.45 -6.61 -0.64
C GLY A 136 -19.70 -7.68 -1.42
N SER A 137 -18.40 -7.53 -1.63
CA SER A 137 -17.58 -8.51 -2.35
C SER A 137 -16.12 -8.49 -1.88
N VAL A 138 -15.42 -9.61 -2.04
CA VAL A 138 -13.99 -9.75 -1.77
C VAL A 138 -13.32 -10.36 -3.00
N SER A 139 -12.31 -9.68 -3.55
CA SER A 139 -11.56 -10.16 -4.71
C SER A 139 -10.20 -10.71 -4.29
N MET A 140 -9.90 -11.95 -4.66
CA MET A 140 -8.57 -12.56 -4.49
C MET A 140 -7.54 -12.01 -5.50
N ALA A 141 -8.01 -11.55 -6.68
CA ALA A 141 -7.15 -10.94 -7.69
C ALA A 141 -6.53 -9.63 -7.22
N SER A 142 -7.12 -8.96 -6.23
CA SER A 142 -6.62 -7.68 -5.71
C SER A 142 -5.22 -7.76 -5.10
N ILE A 143 -4.82 -8.91 -4.53
CA ILE A 143 -3.45 -9.08 -3.98
C ILE A 143 -2.44 -9.05 -5.13
N ALA A 144 -2.68 -9.83 -6.18
CA ALA A 144 -1.80 -9.86 -7.35
C ALA A 144 -1.77 -8.50 -8.06
N ALA A 145 -2.95 -7.87 -8.23
CA ALA A 145 -3.06 -6.55 -8.82
C ALA A 145 -2.28 -5.50 -8.02
N ASN A 146 -2.37 -5.51 -6.68
CA ASN A 146 -1.63 -4.59 -5.82
C ASN A 146 -0.10 -4.79 -5.88
N VAL A 147 0.36 -6.05 -5.98
CA VAL A 147 1.79 -6.34 -6.18
C VAL A 147 2.27 -5.80 -7.53
N LEU A 148 1.53 -6.08 -8.60
CA LEU A 148 1.88 -5.65 -9.95
C LEU A 148 1.80 -4.13 -10.12
N ALA A 149 0.78 -3.49 -9.54
CA ALA A 149 0.64 -2.04 -9.49
C ALA A 149 1.78 -1.39 -8.68
N GLY A 150 2.18 -2.01 -7.58
CA GLY A 150 3.26 -1.52 -6.70
C GLY A 150 4.58 -1.28 -7.42
N LEU A 151 4.87 -2.02 -8.50
CA LEU A 151 6.07 -1.85 -9.31
C LEU A 151 6.14 -0.47 -9.99
N VAL A 152 5.00 0.06 -10.40
CA VAL A 152 4.92 1.31 -11.19
C VAL A 152 4.41 2.52 -10.38
N ILE A 153 3.81 2.30 -9.21
CA ILE A 153 3.28 3.39 -8.36
C ILE A 153 4.39 4.37 -7.94
N VAL A 154 5.59 3.87 -7.61
CA VAL A 154 6.70 4.73 -7.16
C VAL A 154 7.17 5.65 -8.28
N PRO A 155 7.55 5.16 -9.48
CA PRO A 155 7.94 6.04 -10.58
C PRO A 155 6.81 6.99 -11.01
N ILE A 156 5.56 6.53 -11.12
CA ILE A 156 4.41 7.40 -11.43
C ILE A 156 4.28 8.53 -10.41
N THR A 157 4.38 8.22 -9.12
CA THR A 157 4.24 9.24 -8.06
C THR A 157 5.38 10.27 -8.12
N VAL A 158 6.60 9.83 -8.36
CA VAL A 158 7.77 10.73 -8.43
C VAL A 158 7.68 11.60 -9.69
N LEU A 159 7.48 11.00 -10.86
CA LEU A 159 7.41 11.72 -12.15
C LEU A 159 6.18 12.63 -12.19
N GLY A 160 5.01 12.15 -11.75
CA GLY A 160 3.78 12.94 -11.72
C GLY A 160 3.86 14.13 -10.76
N THR A 161 4.46 13.95 -9.58
CA THR A 161 4.68 15.07 -8.63
C THR A 161 5.68 16.07 -9.18
N ALA A 162 6.75 15.60 -9.83
CA ALA A 162 7.73 16.48 -10.49
C ALA A 162 7.10 17.24 -11.66
N ALA A 163 6.33 16.55 -12.50
CA ALA A 163 5.59 17.19 -13.60
C ALA A 163 4.65 18.27 -13.08
N ALA A 164 3.85 17.97 -12.06
CA ALA A 164 2.93 18.92 -11.46
C ALA A 164 3.65 20.14 -10.86
N ALA A 165 4.77 19.94 -10.17
CA ALA A 165 5.58 21.03 -9.63
C ALA A 165 6.20 21.91 -10.74
N LEU A 166 6.62 21.30 -11.83
CA LEU A 166 7.25 22.01 -12.95
C LEU A 166 6.25 22.70 -13.87
N THR A 167 4.96 22.40 -13.78
CA THR A 167 3.92 23.05 -14.59
C THR A 167 3.94 24.59 -14.43
N VAL A 168 4.26 25.07 -13.23
CA VAL A 168 4.32 26.50 -12.91
C VAL A 168 5.55 27.17 -13.55
N VAL A 169 6.67 26.44 -13.68
CA VAL A 169 7.96 26.99 -14.15
C VAL A 169 8.14 26.76 -15.65
N SER A 170 7.83 25.56 -16.14
CA SER A 170 7.99 25.17 -17.54
C SER A 170 6.96 24.12 -17.94
N PRO A 171 5.84 24.55 -18.57
CA PRO A 171 4.81 23.62 -19.04
C PRO A 171 5.33 22.57 -20.04
N GLN A 172 6.36 22.92 -20.82
CA GLN A 172 6.97 22.03 -21.81
C GLN A 172 7.68 20.84 -21.15
N VAL A 173 8.51 21.12 -20.12
CA VAL A 173 9.22 20.09 -19.36
C VAL A 173 8.22 19.25 -18.55
N ALA A 174 7.20 19.88 -17.96
CA ALA A 174 6.12 19.19 -17.27
C ALA A 174 5.38 18.21 -18.19
N GLY A 175 5.06 18.65 -19.41
CA GLY A 175 4.43 17.81 -20.42
C GLY A 175 5.29 16.63 -20.87
N LEU A 176 6.61 16.83 -20.96
CA LEU A 176 7.55 15.75 -21.26
C LEU A 176 7.57 14.70 -20.14
N LEU A 177 7.68 15.13 -18.87
CA LEU A 177 7.64 14.22 -17.73
C LEU A 177 6.31 13.46 -17.62
N ALA A 178 5.19 14.14 -17.92
CA ALA A 178 3.88 13.48 -17.94
C ALA A 178 3.80 12.41 -19.03
N ARG A 179 4.43 12.61 -20.19
CA ARG A 179 4.51 11.58 -21.26
C ARG A 179 5.30 10.36 -20.82
N PHE A 180 6.37 10.53 -20.04
CA PHE A 180 7.12 9.41 -19.49
C PHE A 180 6.30 8.54 -18.49
N CYS A 181 5.23 9.08 -17.89
CA CYS A 181 4.30 8.29 -17.10
C CYS A 181 3.35 7.43 -17.94
N GLY A 182 3.33 7.60 -19.27
CA GLY A 182 2.41 6.89 -20.18
C GLY A 182 2.52 5.37 -20.09
N PRO A 183 3.70 4.76 -20.24
CA PRO A 183 3.89 3.32 -20.15
C PRO A 183 3.48 2.74 -18.80
N GLU A 184 3.80 3.42 -17.71
CA GLU A 184 3.45 3.00 -16.35
C GLU A 184 1.93 3.08 -16.12
N LEU A 185 1.27 4.13 -16.62
CA LEU A 185 -0.18 4.26 -16.57
C LEU A 185 -0.87 3.20 -17.41
N TRP A 186 -0.35 2.91 -18.60
CA TRP A 186 -0.85 1.82 -19.44
C TRP A 186 -0.75 0.48 -18.72
N TRP A 187 0.40 0.20 -18.07
CA TRP A 187 0.58 -1.00 -17.26
C TRP A 187 -0.47 -1.08 -16.15
N LEU A 188 -0.66 0.02 -15.40
CA LEU A 188 -1.61 0.08 -14.30
C LEU A 188 -3.05 -0.19 -14.77
N LEU A 189 -3.45 0.41 -15.90
CA LEU A 189 -4.76 0.19 -16.51
C LEU A 189 -4.93 -1.27 -16.96
N ARG A 190 -3.92 -1.85 -17.59
CA ARG A 190 -3.94 -3.27 -17.96
C ARG A 190 -4.09 -4.20 -16.76
N VAL A 191 -3.34 -3.95 -15.69
CA VAL A 191 -3.49 -4.71 -14.44
C VAL A 191 -4.90 -4.59 -13.87
N ALA A 192 -5.47 -3.38 -13.90
CA ALA A 192 -6.85 -3.14 -13.45
C ALA A 192 -7.88 -3.86 -14.33
N ASP A 193 -7.73 -3.79 -15.66
CA ASP A 193 -8.59 -4.49 -16.61
C ASP A 193 -8.58 -6.01 -16.40
N TYR A 194 -7.39 -6.61 -16.28
CA TYR A 194 -7.28 -8.05 -16.00
C TYR A 194 -7.85 -8.43 -14.64
N ALA A 195 -7.66 -7.61 -13.62
CA ALA A 195 -8.20 -7.86 -12.29
C ALA A 195 -9.73 -7.74 -12.25
N SER A 196 -10.31 -6.85 -13.07
CA SER A 196 -11.76 -6.65 -13.17
C SER A 196 -12.43 -7.64 -14.13
N ALA A 197 -11.77 -8.01 -15.24
CA ALA A 197 -12.28 -8.99 -16.22
C ALA A 197 -12.38 -10.40 -15.61
N GLY A 198 -11.56 -10.71 -14.61
CA GLY A 198 -11.65 -11.92 -13.82
C GLY A 198 -12.86 -11.97 -12.88
N GLY A 199 -14.03 -11.52 -13.30
CA GLY A 199 -15.26 -11.42 -12.50
C GLY A 199 -15.66 -12.68 -11.71
N THR A 200 -15.06 -13.83 -12.02
CA THR A 200 -15.18 -15.10 -11.30
C THR A 200 -14.38 -15.15 -9.98
N THR A 201 -13.48 -14.20 -9.73
CA THR A 201 -12.63 -14.16 -8.52
C THR A 201 -13.21 -13.31 -7.40
N ALA A 202 -14.26 -12.54 -7.65
CA ALA A 202 -14.97 -11.79 -6.64
C ALA A 202 -16.01 -12.69 -5.94
N ILE A 203 -15.79 -12.97 -4.67
CA ILE A 203 -16.69 -13.74 -3.83
C ILE A 203 -17.74 -12.77 -3.29
N PRO A 204 -19.05 -12.94 -3.61
CA PRO A 204 -20.09 -12.13 -3.04
C PRO A 204 -20.20 -12.39 -1.53
N VAL A 205 -20.25 -11.34 -0.74
CA VAL A 205 -20.38 -11.41 0.71
C VAL A 205 -21.51 -10.45 1.12
N PRO A 206 -22.29 -10.74 2.16
CA PRO A 206 -23.29 -9.80 2.65
C PRO A 206 -22.68 -8.42 2.92
N ALA A 207 -23.32 -7.35 2.46
CA ALA A 207 -22.86 -6.00 2.75
C ALA A 207 -23.14 -5.61 4.21
N GLY A 208 -22.47 -4.58 4.71
CA GLY A 208 -22.66 -4.04 6.06
C GLY A 208 -21.90 -4.80 7.16
N VAL A 209 -22.37 -4.66 8.40
CA VAL A 209 -21.72 -5.21 9.60
C VAL A 209 -21.57 -6.74 9.52
N LEU A 210 -22.53 -7.41 8.90
CA LEU A 210 -22.52 -8.87 8.76
C LEU A 210 -21.39 -9.33 7.82
N GLY A 211 -21.16 -8.64 6.70
CA GLY A 211 -20.02 -8.90 5.82
C GLY A 211 -18.68 -8.64 6.47
N PHE A 212 -18.57 -7.54 7.23
CA PHE A 212 -17.39 -7.29 8.05
C PHE A 212 -17.11 -8.46 8.99
N ALA A 213 -18.11 -8.89 9.77
CA ALA A 213 -17.95 -9.97 10.74
C ALA A 213 -17.57 -11.29 10.07
N VAL A 214 -18.26 -11.67 9.00
CA VAL A 214 -17.98 -12.91 8.26
C VAL A 214 -16.55 -12.91 7.72
N VAL A 215 -16.13 -11.85 7.04
CA VAL A 215 -14.77 -11.79 6.46
C VAL A 215 -13.71 -11.70 7.55
N ALA A 216 -13.94 -10.96 8.63
CA ALA A 216 -13.00 -10.89 9.75
C ALA A 216 -12.83 -12.25 10.44
N VAL A 217 -13.92 -12.99 10.66
CA VAL A 217 -13.88 -14.35 11.25
C VAL A 217 -13.18 -15.32 10.29
N LEU A 218 -13.51 -15.32 9.01
CA LEU A 218 -12.87 -16.19 8.02
C LEU A 218 -11.37 -15.93 7.91
N LEU A 219 -10.96 -14.66 7.90
CA LEU A 219 -9.54 -14.29 7.92
C LEU A 219 -8.86 -14.70 9.22
N GLY A 220 -9.52 -14.54 10.36
CA GLY A 220 -9.02 -15.02 11.66
C GLY A 220 -8.80 -16.53 11.65
N ILE A 221 -9.76 -17.27 11.16
CA ILE A 221 -9.68 -18.74 11.01
C ILE A 221 -8.56 -19.10 10.02
N ALA A 222 -8.47 -18.44 8.87
CA ALA A 222 -7.42 -18.68 7.88
C ALA A 222 -6.02 -18.45 8.46
N VAL A 223 -5.82 -17.35 9.20
CA VAL A 223 -4.54 -17.04 9.88
C VAL A 223 -4.24 -18.08 10.97
N TRP A 224 -5.24 -18.50 11.72
CA TRP A 224 -5.08 -19.53 12.74
C TRP A 224 -4.72 -20.89 12.13
N LEU A 225 -5.42 -21.31 11.08
CA LEU A 225 -5.14 -22.55 10.33
C LEU A 225 -3.74 -22.50 9.69
N TRP A 226 -3.33 -21.34 9.16
CA TRP A 226 -1.98 -21.17 8.58
C TRP A 226 -0.85 -21.38 9.60
N ARG A 227 -1.13 -21.20 10.88
CA ARG A 227 -0.18 -21.53 11.95
C ARG A 227 0.02 -23.04 12.13
N ARG A 228 -0.95 -23.87 11.71
CA ARG A 228 -0.86 -25.33 11.78
C ARG A 228 -0.01 -25.89 10.64
N ARG A 229 1.01 -26.69 10.98
CA ARG A 229 1.94 -27.24 9.98
C ARG A 229 1.25 -28.13 8.93
N TRP A 230 0.27 -28.94 9.36
CA TRP A 230 -0.47 -29.85 8.48
C TRP A 230 -1.33 -29.10 7.44
N PHE A 231 -1.94 -27.96 7.80
CA PHE A 231 -2.73 -27.14 6.87
C PHE A 231 -1.86 -26.55 5.76
N ARG A 232 -0.65 -26.10 6.10
CA ARG A 232 0.32 -25.63 5.08
C ARG A 232 0.75 -26.75 4.14
N GLY A 233 0.90 -27.99 4.63
CA GLY A 233 1.16 -29.15 3.80
C GLY A 233 0.03 -29.40 2.80
N LEU A 234 -1.23 -29.40 3.27
CA LEU A 234 -2.41 -29.59 2.41
C LEU A 234 -2.55 -28.51 1.34
N VAL A 235 -2.30 -27.25 1.68
CA VAL A 235 -2.33 -26.15 0.70
C VAL A 235 -1.25 -26.33 -0.37
N TRP A 236 -0.03 -26.67 0.01
CA TRP A 236 1.07 -26.88 -0.94
C TRP A 236 0.82 -28.10 -1.84
N THR A 237 0.31 -29.20 -1.29
CA THR A 237 -0.05 -30.37 -2.11
C THR A 237 -1.20 -30.05 -3.09
N GLY A 238 -2.21 -29.30 -2.65
CA GLY A 238 -3.29 -28.83 -3.50
C GLY A 238 -2.81 -27.94 -4.65
N VAL A 239 -1.93 -27.00 -4.37
CA VAL A 239 -1.32 -26.11 -5.40
C VAL A 239 -0.48 -26.93 -6.39
N LEU A 240 0.33 -27.86 -5.91
CA LEU A 240 1.14 -28.73 -6.79
C LEU A 240 0.27 -29.61 -7.66
N CYS A 241 -0.81 -30.19 -7.13
CA CYS A 241 -1.77 -30.97 -7.92
C CYS A 241 -2.47 -30.09 -8.98
N ALA A 242 -2.89 -28.89 -8.63
CA ALA A 242 -3.52 -27.95 -9.57
C ALA A 242 -2.55 -27.54 -10.70
N LEU A 243 -1.30 -27.26 -10.37
CA LEU A 243 -0.26 -26.97 -11.35
C LEU A 243 0.02 -28.17 -12.26
N ALA A 244 0.11 -29.37 -11.71
CA ALA A 244 0.30 -30.59 -12.48
C ALA A 244 -0.87 -30.83 -13.46
N LEU A 245 -2.11 -30.61 -13.02
CA LEU A 245 -3.31 -30.71 -13.88
C LEU A 245 -3.32 -29.64 -14.98
N MET A 246 -2.90 -28.39 -14.66
CA MET A 246 -2.79 -27.33 -15.68
C MET A 246 -1.72 -27.65 -16.73
N ILE A 247 -0.58 -28.19 -16.32
CA ILE A 247 0.48 -28.58 -17.24
C ILE A 247 0.04 -29.76 -18.10
N SER A 248 -0.60 -30.80 -17.52
CA SER A 248 -1.09 -31.94 -18.26
C SER A 248 -2.19 -31.56 -19.27
N ALA A 249 -3.07 -30.64 -18.90
CA ALA A 249 -4.10 -30.14 -19.83
C ALA A 249 -3.49 -29.36 -21.02
N ARG A 250 -2.38 -28.65 -20.82
CA ARG A 250 -1.67 -27.96 -21.93
C ARG A 250 -0.80 -28.85 -22.79
N VAL A 251 -0.37 -30.02 -22.29
CA VAL A 251 0.41 -30.99 -23.08
C VAL A 251 -0.49 -31.85 -23.94
N MET A 252 -1.76 -31.98 -23.57
CA MET A 252 -2.76 -32.78 -24.33
C MET A 252 -3.60 -31.93 -25.31
N SER A 253 -3.47 -30.63 -25.32
CA SER A 253 -4.05 -29.71 -26.31
C SER A 253 -3.01 -29.32 -27.37
#